data_ea2b29c9b4a0a43c5d863c7e3bea5316
#
_entry.id   ea2b29c9b4a0a43c5d863c7e3bea5316
#
_cell.length_a   1.000
_cell.length_b   1.000
_cell.length_c   1.000
_cell.angle_alpha   90.00
_cell.angle_beta   90.00
_cell.angle_gamma   90.00
#
_symmetry.space_group_name_H-M   'P 1'
#
loop_
_entity.id
_entity.type
_entity.pdbx_description
1 polymer ?
#
loop_
_entity_poly.entity_id
_entity_poly.type
_entity_poly.pdbx_seq_one_letter_code
_entity_poly.pdbx_strand_id
1 'polypeptide(L)'
;AQDAGGRGGPGGAVGRLALARVLGSGLNEGAELAEDIRAGALFALQGDKTNKLAVADAGDIIAIAKADSARAGMVFGNTSDSGSEHLIDLPPRNATIALRAKNRQDDVKLSTALHKLVEEDPALEWTQDDASHETLLRGINDEHLNVTLQRLKRRYGVDVETNAPRIAYRESIRKAVTQRGRHKKQSGGHGQYGDVMIEVRPLPRGAGFVFEEKISGGVVPKQWIPAVEAGVRDAMEKGPLGFPVVDVAVTLVDGSYHSVDSSELAFRLAGKLAMSEALAQCQPYVLEPVAHVAITSPPGTGSKMGSVVSSRRGQILNLG
;
A
#
# COMPACT_ATOMS: atom_id res chain seq x y z
N ALA A 1 1.64 -23.21 3.89
CA ALA A 1 0.51 -23.87 3.22
C ALA A 1 0.90 -24.19 1.77
N GLN A 2 0.90 -25.43 1.39
CA GLN A 2 1.09 -25.78 -0.04
C GLN A 2 -0.27 -26.01 -0.68
N ASP A 3 -0.53 -25.30 -1.78
CA ASP A 3 -1.68 -25.54 -2.63
C ASP A 3 -1.39 -26.78 -3.49
N ALA A 4 -2.01 -27.92 -3.16
CA ALA A 4 -1.96 -29.13 -3.98
C ALA A 4 -2.83 -28.99 -5.22
N GLY A 5 -2.74 -27.88 -5.95
CA GLY A 5 -3.32 -27.64 -7.25
C GLY A 5 -2.51 -28.33 -8.34
N GLY A 6 -2.38 -29.63 -8.28
CA GLY A 6 -1.79 -30.50 -9.31
C GLY A 6 -2.85 -30.99 -10.29
N ARG A 7 -2.51 -31.02 -11.52
CA ARG A 7 -3.24 -31.58 -12.68
C ARG A 7 -3.89 -32.90 -12.32
N GLY A 8 -5.16 -33.05 -12.71
CA GLY A 8 -6.06 -34.14 -12.38
C GLY A 8 -5.49 -35.55 -12.48
N GLY A 9 -5.45 -36.19 -11.35
CA GLY A 9 -5.56 -37.62 -11.16
C GLY A 9 -6.91 -37.91 -10.50
N PRO A 10 -7.42 -39.14 -10.50
CA PRO A 10 -8.74 -39.50 -9.97
C PRO A 10 -8.72 -39.54 -8.42
N GLY A 11 -8.70 -38.37 -7.82
CA GLY A 11 -8.81 -38.14 -6.38
C GLY A 11 -9.09 -36.66 -6.21
N GLY A 12 -10.30 -36.34 -5.73
CA GLY A 12 -10.85 -34.99 -5.66
C GLY A 12 -9.89 -33.94 -5.13
N ALA A 13 -10.00 -32.72 -5.66
CA ALA A 13 -9.20 -31.56 -5.26
C ALA A 13 -9.24 -31.36 -3.73
N VAL A 14 -8.13 -31.69 -3.08
CA VAL A 14 -7.94 -31.54 -1.63
C VAL A 14 -7.56 -30.09 -1.34
N GLY A 15 -8.32 -29.12 -1.62
CA GLY A 15 -8.15 -27.72 -1.32
C GLY A 15 -6.79 -27.28 -0.70
N ARG A 16 -6.82 -26.24 0.12
CA ARG A 16 -5.66 -25.76 0.89
C ARG A 16 -5.24 -26.79 1.95
N LEU A 17 -3.94 -27.07 2.01
CA LEU A 17 -3.32 -27.96 2.99
C LEU A 17 -2.34 -27.17 3.87
N ALA A 18 -2.49 -27.26 5.18
CA ALA A 18 -1.51 -26.74 6.13
C ALA A 18 -0.51 -27.85 6.50
N LEU A 19 0.78 -27.63 6.27
CA LEU A 19 1.83 -28.55 6.73
C LEU A 19 2.08 -28.34 8.21
N ALA A 20 2.09 -29.42 8.98
CA ALA A 20 2.32 -29.38 10.42
C ALA A 20 3.21 -30.53 10.86
N ARG A 21 4.01 -30.29 11.90
CA ARG A 21 4.73 -31.33 12.65
C ARG A 21 3.97 -31.63 13.93
N VAL A 22 3.73 -32.89 14.19
CA VAL A 22 3.13 -33.37 15.43
C VAL A 22 4.21 -33.44 16.50
N LEU A 23 4.08 -32.65 17.59
CA LEU A 23 5.08 -32.58 18.65
C LEU A 23 4.69 -33.38 19.89
N GLY A 24 3.38 -33.58 20.10
CA GLY A 24 2.84 -34.22 21.31
C GLY A 24 2.42 -35.69 21.13
N SER A 25 1.37 -36.06 21.79
CA SER A 25 0.87 -37.45 21.91
C SER A 25 0.12 -38.01 20.71
N GLY A 26 0.18 -37.32 19.55
CA GLY A 26 -0.54 -37.68 18.33
C GLY A 26 -1.68 -36.75 18.02
N LEU A 27 -2.19 -36.81 16.77
CA LEU A 27 -3.29 -36.00 16.29
C LEU A 27 -4.28 -36.86 15.50
N ASN A 28 -5.56 -36.75 15.87
CA ASN A 28 -6.66 -37.44 15.20
C ASN A 28 -7.35 -36.50 14.17
N GLU A 29 -7.93 -37.09 13.12
CA GLU A 29 -8.86 -36.39 12.26
C GLU A 29 -10.02 -35.81 13.08
N GLY A 30 -10.39 -34.55 12.88
CA GLY A 30 -11.46 -33.86 13.59
C GLY A 30 -11.07 -33.22 14.92
N ALA A 31 -9.83 -33.40 15.38
CA ALA A 31 -9.36 -32.81 16.64
C ALA A 31 -9.45 -31.29 16.62
N GLU A 32 -9.82 -30.69 17.74
CA GLU A 32 -9.78 -29.24 17.93
C GLU A 32 -8.35 -28.80 18.17
N LEU A 33 -7.86 -27.89 17.35
CA LEU A 33 -6.49 -27.38 17.40
C LEU A 33 -6.39 -26.08 18.22
N ALA A 34 -7.37 -25.19 18.03
CA ALA A 34 -7.56 -23.95 18.78
C ALA A 34 -9.04 -23.54 18.67
N GLU A 35 -9.43 -22.46 19.34
CA GLU A 35 -10.76 -21.86 19.20
C GLU A 35 -11.02 -21.59 17.69
N ASP A 36 -12.11 -22.17 17.16
CA ASP A 36 -12.51 -22.10 15.74
C ASP A 36 -11.58 -22.79 14.72
N ILE A 37 -10.54 -23.53 15.13
CA ILE A 37 -9.66 -24.27 14.23
C ILE A 37 -9.72 -25.75 14.53
N ARG A 38 -10.20 -26.56 13.56
CA ARG A 38 -10.24 -28.02 13.66
C ARG A 38 -9.34 -28.66 12.59
N ALA A 39 -8.69 -29.74 12.97
CA ALA A 39 -8.00 -30.61 12.02
C ALA A 39 -9.05 -31.31 11.16
N GLY A 40 -9.14 -30.97 9.89
CA GLY A 40 -9.94 -31.74 8.94
C GLY A 40 -9.28 -33.10 8.65
N ALA A 41 -9.32 -33.54 7.40
CA ALA A 41 -8.62 -34.77 7.04
C ALA A 41 -7.09 -34.61 7.16
N LEU A 42 -6.43 -35.64 7.65
CA LEU A 42 -4.99 -35.73 7.79
C LEU A 42 -4.41 -36.51 6.61
N PHE A 43 -3.25 -36.08 6.13
CA PHE A 43 -2.54 -36.72 5.02
C PHE A 43 -1.04 -36.84 5.29
N ALA A 44 -0.47 -38.03 4.96
CA ALA A 44 0.96 -38.16 4.72
C ALA A 44 1.27 -37.68 3.32
N LEU A 45 2.36 -36.94 3.17
CA LEU A 45 2.81 -36.41 1.89
C LEU A 45 4.07 -37.14 1.39
N GLN A 46 4.07 -37.49 0.12
CA GLN A 46 5.25 -37.99 -0.56
C GLN A 46 5.32 -37.36 -1.97
N GLY A 47 6.07 -36.31 -2.10
CA GLY A 47 6.07 -35.48 -3.32
C GLY A 47 4.70 -34.84 -3.54
N ASP A 48 4.07 -35.14 -4.65
CA ASP A 48 2.73 -34.69 -5.02
C ASP A 48 1.59 -35.66 -4.61
N LYS A 49 1.95 -36.79 -4.01
CA LYS A 49 0.97 -37.80 -3.55
C LYS A 49 0.55 -37.55 -2.12
N THR A 50 -0.76 -37.68 -1.90
CA THR A 50 -1.39 -37.57 -0.58
C THR A 50 -2.01 -38.92 -0.19
N ASN A 51 -1.62 -39.45 0.98
CA ASN A 51 -2.23 -40.65 1.56
C ASN A 51 -3.00 -40.24 2.82
N LYS A 52 -4.29 -40.55 2.86
CA LYS A 52 -5.12 -40.22 4.04
C LYS A 52 -4.65 -40.98 5.25
N LEU A 53 -4.57 -40.28 6.42
CA LEU A 53 -4.28 -40.84 7.73
C LEU A 53 -5.49 -40.69 8.61
N ALA A 54 -5.76 -41.68 9.46
CA ALA A 54 -6.75 -41.57 10.54
C ALA A 54 -6.13 -40.91 11.78
N VAL A 55 -4.88 -41.21 12.05
CA VAL A 55 -4.09 -40.71 13.17
C VAL A 55 -2.71 -40.39 12.70
N ALA A 56 -2.11 -39.35 13.24
CA ALA A 56 -0.69 -38.99 13.06
C ALA A 56 0.02 -39.09 14.40
N ASP A 57 1.19 -39.73 14.41
CA ASP A 57 1.98 -39.96 15.60
C ASP A 57 2.94 -38.82 15.93
N ALA A 58 3.44 -38.77 17.14
CA ALA A 58 4.44 -37.81 17.56
C ALA A 58 5.69 -37.90 16.68
N GLY A 59 6.13 -36.75 16.12
CA GLY A 59 7.26 -36.63 15.20
C GLY A 59 6.87 -36.61 13.73
N ASP A 60 5.65 -37.02 13.37
CA ASP A 60 5.19 -37.01 12.00
C ASP A 60 5.10 -35.60 11.40
N ILE A 61 5.40 -35.51 10.10
CA ILE A 61 5.13 -34.32 9.28
C ILE A 61 3.93 -34.65 8.38
N ILE A 62 2.83 -33.94 8.59
CA ILE A 62 1.55 -34.20 7.95
C ILE A 62 1.01 -32.95 7.25
N ALA A 63 0.03 -33.17 6.38
CA ALA A 63 -0.81 -32.10 5.85
C ALA A 63 -2.23 -32.20 6.45
N ILE A 64 -2.76 -31.07 6.90
CA ILE A 64 -4.07 -30.91 7.50
C ILE A 64 -4.96 -30.14 6.52
N ALA A 65 -6.10 -30.75 6.13
CA ALA A 65 -7.09 -30.06 5.32
C ALA A 65 -8.08 -29.28 6.20
N LYS A 66 -8.73 -28.27 5.61
CA LYS A 66 -9.75 -27.42 6.27
C LYS A 66 -9.25 -26.70 7.54
N ALA A 67 -7.97 -26.42 7.63
CA ALA A 67 -7.36 -25.57 8.63
C ALA A 67 -7.07 -24.18 8.01
N ASP A 68 -8.12 -23.50 7.52
CA ASP A 68 -7.96 -22.30 6.69
C ASP A 68 -7.39 -21.11 7.45
N SER A 69 -7.63 -21.06 8.77
CA SER A 69 -7.07 -20.03 9.66
C SER A 69 -5.65 -20.34 10.15
N ALA A 70 -5.13 -21.56 9.89
CA ALA A 70 -3.78 -21.92 10.31
C ALA A 70 -2.72 -21.18 9.46
N ARG A 71 -1.73 -20.60 10.12
CA ARG A 71 -0.61 -19.88 9.52
C ARG A 71 0.71 -20.55 9.87
N ALA A 72 1.74 -20.27 9.08
CA ALA A 72 3.09 -20.72 9.36
C ALA A 72 3.57 -20.17 10.71
N GLY A 73 4.16 -21.01 11.56
CA GLY A 73 4.64 -20.65 12.90
C GLY A 73 3.62 -20.80 14.01
N MET A 74 2.35 -21.04 13.73
CA MET A 74 1.34 -21.31 14.78
C MET A 74 1.61 -22.64 15.48
N VAL A 75 1.47 -22.65 16.81
CA VAL A 75 1.50 -23.84 17.67
C VAL A 75 0.09 -24.12 18.17
N PHE A 76 -0.33 -25.38 18.11
CA PHE A 76 -1.65 -25.83 18.52
C PHE A 76 -1.56 -26.89 19.61
N GLY A 77 -2.54 -26.99 20.49
CA GLY A 77 -2.66 -28.00 21.52
C GLY A 77 -2.98 -27.43 22.90
N ASN A 78 -2.95 -28.26 23.93
CA ASN A 78 -3.21 -27.86 25.32
C ASN A 78 -1.98 -27.20 25.96
N THR A 79 -1.51 -26.13 25.37
CA THR A 79 -0.39 -25.33 25.88
C THR A 79 -0.83 -23.87 26.03
N SER A 80 -0.17 -23.13 26.90
CA SER A 80 -0.37 -21.68 27.05
C SER A 80 -0.15 -20.90 25.73
N ASP A 81 0.57 -21.51 24.80
CA ASP A 81 0.95 -20.91 23.52
C ASP A 81 0.07 -21.37 22.35
N SER A 82 -1.04 -22.12 22.65
CA SER A 82 -1.95 -22.58 21.60
C SER A 82 -2.56 -21.40 20.85
N GLY A 83 -2.43 -21.42 19.52
CA GLY A 83 -2.83 -20.34 18.63
C GLY A 83 -1.83 -19.21 18.50
N SER A 84 -0.75 -19.18 19.28
CA SER A 84 0.33 -18.22 19.14
C SER A 84 1.23 -18.53 17.92
N GLU A 85 1.75 -17.51 17.31
CA GLU A 85 2.75 -17.65 16.22
C GLU A 85 4.16 -17.58 16.81
N HIS A 86 4.93 -18.66 16.63
CA HIS A 86 6.35 -18.73 16.97
C HIS A 86 7.15 -18.80 15.68
N LEU A 87 7.34 -17.65 15.06
CA LEU A 87 8.21 -17.54 13.90
C LEU A 87 9.66 -17.40 14.37
N ILE A 88 10.55 -18.10 13.68
CA ILE A 88 11.98 -17.81 13.76
C ILE A 88 12.17 -16.36 13.30
N ASP A 89 13.08 -15.61 13.93
CA ASP A 89 13.44 -14.26 13.48
C ASP A 89 13.80 -14.29 11.99
N LEU A 90 12.93 -13.72 11.19
CA LEU A 90 13.14 -13.68 9.75
C LEU A 90 14.10 -12.53 9.41
N PRO A 91 14.99 -12.74 8.43
CA PRO A 91 15.80 -11.64 7.92
C PRO A 91 14.94 -10.48 7.44
N PRO A 92 15.39 -9.23 7.60
CA PRO A 92 14.65 -8.08 7.12
C PRO A 92 14.43 -8.12 5.61
N ARG A 93 13.30 -7.61 5.15
CA ARG A 93 12.95 -7.51 3.73
C ARG A 93 13.67 -6.30 3.10
N ASN A 94 14.89 -6.52 2.63
CA ASN A 94 15.76 -5.45 2.11
C ASN A 94 15.60 -5.20 0.60
N ALA A 95 14.91 -6.07 -0.13
CA ALA A 95 14.65 -5.90 -1.55
C ALA A 95 13.17 -5.56 -1.80
N THR A 96 12.93 -4.63 -2.71
CA THR A 96 11.57 -4.23 -3.12
C THR A 96 11.55 -4.02 -4.62
N ILE A 97 10.56 -4.59 -5.28
CA ILE A 97 10.27 -4.36 -6.70
C ILE A 97 8.82 -3.92 -6.86
N ALA A 98 8.58 -3.04 -7.82
CA ALA A 98 7.25 -2.77 -8.35
C ALA A 98 6.97 -3.76 -9.47
N LEU A 99 5.77 -4.34 -9.49
CA LEU A 99 5.38 -5.30 -10.52
C LEU A 99 3.97 -5.04 -11.05
N ARG A 100 3.75 -5.43 -12.29
CA ARG A 100 2.43 -5.40 -12.94
C ARG A 100 2.27 -6.60 -13.86
N ALA A 101 1.05 -7.08 -14.02
CA ALA A 101 0.80 -8.11 -15.02
C ALA A 101 1.09 -7.56 -16.43
N LYS A 102 1.72 -8.37 -17.30
CA LYS A 102 1.92 -7.99 -18.70
C LYS A 102 0.59 -7.82 -19.44
N ASN A 103 -0.39 -8.65 -19.10
CA ASN A 103 -1.74 -8.59 -19.62
C ASN A 103 -2.70 -8.08 -18.55
N ARG A 104 -3.46 -7.03 -18.81
CA ARG A 104 -4.45 -6.47 -17.86
C ARG A 104 -5.49 -7.50 -17.39
N GLN A 105 -5.79 -8.50 -18.21
CA GLN A 105 -6.71 -9.58 -17.84
C GLN A 105 -6.18 -10.47 -16.71
N ASP A 106 -4.88 -10.45 -16.47
CA ASP A 106 -4.23 -11.23 -15.41
C ASP A 106 -4.10 -10.49 -14.07
N ASP A 107 -4.57 -9.23 -13.94
CA ASP A 107 -4.41 -8.44 -12.69
C ASP A 107 -5.07 -9.11 -11.47
N VAL A 108 -6.30 -9.65 -11.63
CA VAL A 108 -6.99 -10.39 -10.57
C VAL A 108 -6.25 -11.68 -10.23
N LYS A 109 -5.74 -12.36 -11.26
CA LYS A 109 -4.98 -13.59 -11.11
C LYS A 109 -3.63 -13.33 -10.42
N LEU A 110 -3.00 -12.20 -10.74
CA LEU A 110 -1.77 -11.73 -10.08
C LEU A 110 -1.99 -11.52 -8.58
N SER A 111 -3.01 -10.75 -8.20
CA SER A 111 -3.33 -10.50 -6.79
C SER A 111 -3.59 -11.79 -6.02
N THR A 112 -4.37 -12.70 -6.60
CA THR A 112 -4.66 -14.01 -6.01
C THR A 112 -3.40 -14.85 -5.83
N ALA A 113 -2.51 -14.84 -6.83
CA ALA A 113 -1.26 -15.59 -6.78
C ALA A 113 -0.27 -15.01 -5.76
N LEU A 114 -0.18 -13.68 -5.65
CA LEU A 114 0.65 -13.00 -4.65
C LEU A 114 0.18 -13.30 -3.23
N HIS A 115 -1.13 -13.28 -2.98
CA HIS A 115 -1.69 -13.70 -1.68
C HIS A 115 -1.22 -15.11 -1.29
N LYS A 116 -1.34 -16.06 -2.20
CA LYS A 116 -0.93 -17.45 -1.95
C LYS A 116 0.58 -17.57 -1.70
N LEU A 117 1.39 -16.86 -2.47
CA LEU A 117 2.85 -16.88 -2.29
C LEU A 117 3.29 -16.32 -0.93
N VAL A 118 2.65 -15.23 -0.48
CA VAL A 118 2.92 -14.63 0.85
C VAL A 118 2.42 -15.54 1.99
N GLU A 119 1.29 -16.23 1.80
CA GLU A 119 0.84 -17.23 2.78
C GLU A 119 1.80 -18.41 2.92
N GLU A 120 2.48 -18.79 1.82
CA GLU A 120 3.47 -19.87 1.82
C GLU A 120 4.84 -19.43 2.38
N ASP A 121 5.17 -18.14 2.23
CA ASP A 121 6.48 -17.60 2.57
C ASP A 121 6.35 -16.32 3.40
N PRO A 122 6.46 -16.40 4.73
CA PRO A 122 6.29 -15.25 5.62
C PRO A 122 7.40 -14.18 5.46
N ALA A 123 8.50 -14.49 4.76
CA ALA A 123 9.54 -13.52 4.43
C ALA A 123 9.18 -12.64 3.23
N LEU A 124 8.09 -12.96 2.52
CA LEU A 124 7.52 -12.12 1.47
C LEU A 124 6.45 -11.18 2.04
N GLU A 125 6.29 -10.05 1.41
CA GLU A 125 5.20 -9.11 1.63
C GLU A 125 4.81 -8.47 0.30
N TRP A 126 3.53 -8.30 0.06
CA TRP A 126 3.06 -7.50 -1.05
C TRP A 126 2.05 -6.44 -0.58
N THR A 127 2.11 -5.27 -1.17
CA THR A 127 1.23 -4.15 -0.86
C THR A 127 0.87 -3.40 -2.14
N GLN A 128 -0.31 -2.80 -2.14
CA GLN A 128 -0.65 -1.77 -3.11
C GLN A 128 -0.23 -0.42 -2.53
N ASP A 129 0.67 0.28 -3.20
CA ASP A 129 1.09 1.62 -2.77
C ASP A 129 0.10 2.67 -3.29
N ASP A 130 -0.58 3.35 -2.39
CA ASP A 130 -1.62 4.33 -2.73
C ASP A 130 -1.04 5.57 -3.43
N ALA A 131 0.21 5.92 -3.13
CA ALA A 131 0.83 7.13 -3.66
C ALA A 131 1.34 6.95 -5.10
N SER A 132 1.91 5.81 -5.43
CA SER A 132 2.41 5.49 -6.76
C SER A 132 1.44 4.67 -7.61
N HIS A 133 0.39 4.11 -6.99
CA HIS A 133 -0.54 3.12 -7.55
C HIS A 133 0.19 1.88 -8.09
N GLU A 134 1.29 1.49 -7.46
CA GLU A 134 2.08 0.33 -7.84
C GLU A 134 1.83 -0.84 -6.91
N THR A 135 1.84 -2.04 -7.45
CA THR A 135 1.91 -3.27 -6.66
C THR A 135 3.38 -3.51 -6.30
N LEU A 136 3.69 -3.45 -5.02
CA LEU A 136 5.04 -3.67 -4.49
C LEU A 136 5.16 -5.09 -3.92
N LEU A 137 6.25 -5.77 -4.29
CA LEU A 137 6.65 -7.05 -3.71
C LEU A 137 7.97 -6.85 -2.98
N ARG A 138 8.01 -7.22 -1.71
CA ARG A 138 9.17 -7.14 -0.83
C ARG A 138 9.66 -8.52 -0.43
N GLY A 139 10.97 -8.69 -0.37
CA GLY A 139 11.62 -9.92 0.04
C GLY A 139 12.97 -9.67 0.68
N ILE A 140 13.63 -10.72 1.13
CA ILE A 140 14.92 -10.64 1.84
C ILE A 140 16.00 -10.00 0.96
N ASN A 141 16.08 -10.43 -0.30
CA ASN A 141 17.05 -9.95 -1.29
C ASN A 141 16.51 -10.16 -2.71
N ASP A 142 17.28 -9.72 -3.71
CA ASP A 142 16.89 -9.79 -5.12
C ASP A 142 16.71 -11.24 -5.60
N GLU A 143 17.54 -12.18 -5.12
CA GLU A 143 17.41 -13.60 -5.52
C GLU A 143 16.13 -14.22 -4.97
N HIS A 144 15.73 -13.88 -3.75
CA HIS A 144 14.45 -14.29 -3.19
C HIS A 144 13.27 -13.81 -4.05
N LEU A 145 13.32 -12.56 -4.51
CA LEU A 145 12.31 -12.01 -5.41
C LEU A 145 12.34 -12.71 -6.78
N ASN A 146 13.51 -12.97 -7.34
CA ASN A 146 13.67 -13.71 -8.61
C ASN A 146 13.05 -15.11 -8.54
N VAL A 147 13.32 -15.86 -7.48
CA VAL A 147 12.71 -17.18 -7.26
C VAL A 147 11.19 -17.08 -7.14
N THR A 148 10.71 -16.04 -6.45
CA THR A 148 9.27 -15.79 -6.31
C THR A 148 8.61 -15.49 -7.64
N LEU A 149 9.23 -14.68 -8.51
CA LEU A 149 8.74 -14.39 -9.87
C LEU A 149 8.71 -15.65 -10.75
N GLN A 150 9.73 -16.51 -10.64
CA GLN A 150 9.75 -17.79 -11.34
C GLN A 150 8.63 -18.72 -10.87
N ARG A 151 8.34 -18.76 -9.56
CA ARG A 151 7.19 -19.51 -9.00
C ARG A 151 5.87 -18.96 -9.52
N LEU A 152 5.72 -17.62 -9.53
CA LEU A 152 4.55 -16.93 -10.05
C LEU A 152 4.25 -17.35 -11.51
N LYS A 153 5.25 -17.32 -12.36
CA LYS A 153 5.14 -17.75 -13.76
C LYS A 153 4.85 -19.24 -13.88
N ARG A 154 5.64 -20.09 -13.22
CA ARG A 154 5.57 -21.54 -13.36
C ARG A 154 4.28 -22.16 -12.80
N ARG A 155 3.86 -21.71 -11.59
CA ARG A 155 2.71 -22.28 -10.89
C ARG A 155 1.39 -21.65 -11.28
N TYR A 156 1.40 -20.33 -11.45
CA TYR A 156 0.17 -19.56 -11.68
C TYR A 156 0.02 -19.09 -13.13
N GLY A 157 1.05 -19.24 -13.97
CA GLY A 157 1.03 -18.83 -15.37
C GLY A 157 0.82 -17.32 -15.54
N VAL A 158 1.31 -16.51 -14.61
CA VAL A 158 1.24 -15.05 -14.68
C VAL A 158 2.61 -14.51 -15.05
N ASP A 159 2.70 -13.84 -16.20
CA ASP A 159 3.89 -13.08 -16.60
C ASP A 159 3.76 -11.64 -16.11
N VAL A 160 4.83 -11.14 -15.52
CA VAL A 160 4.89 -9.78 -14.96
C VAL A 160 6.02 -8.97 -15.58
N GLU A 161 5.87 -7.66 -15.56
CA GLU A 161 6.94 -6.69 -15.73
C GLU A 161 7.34 -6.15 -14.37
N THR A 162 8.64 -5.97 -14.17
CA THR A 162 9.18 -5.47 -12.90
C THR A 162 9.98 -4.20 -13.13
N ASN A 163 9.87 -3.25 -12.21
CA ASN A 163 10.62 -2.00 -12.21
C ASN A 163 11.08 -1.67 -10.78
N ALA A 164 12.03 -0.74 -10.66
CA ALA A 164 12.29 -0.12 -9.39
C ALA A 164 11.04 0.65 -8.93
N PRO A 165 10.65 0.58 -7.64
CA PRO A 165 9.54 1.34 -7.12
C PRO A 165 9.68 2.83 -7.40
N ARG A 166 8.61 3.50 -7.75
CA ARG A 166 8.61 4.95 -7.91
C ARG A 166 8.82 5.63 -6.58
N ILE A 167 9.59 6.68 -6.59
CA ILE A 167 9.76 7.52 -5.41
C ILE A 167 8.53 8.42 -5.30
N ALA A 168 7.84 8.37 -4.15
CA ALA A 168 6.67 9.19 -3.87
C ALA A 168 7.09 10.64 -3.55
N TYR A 169 7.49 11.37 -4.59
CA TYR A 169 7.75 12.80 -4.47
C TYR A 169 6.46 13.56 -4.13
N ARG A 170 6.63 14.64 -3.41
CA ARG A 170 5.57 15.62 -3.14
C ARG A 170 6.08 17.01 -3.48
N GLU A 171 5.20 17.98 -3.48
CA GLU A 171 5.59 19.37 -3.59
C GLU A 171 4.98 20.21 -2.46
N SER A 172 5.64 21.32 -2.18
CA SER A 172 5.17 22.33 -1.26
C SER A 172 5.54 23.71 -1.77
N ILE A 173 5.17 24.76 -1.06
CA ILE A 173 5.35 26.15 -1.48
C ILE A 173 6.21 26.94 -0.49
N ARG A 174 6.85 28.01 -0.97
CA ARG A 174 7.69 28.89 -0.14
C ARG A 174 7.08 30.24 0.14
N LYS A 175 6.17 30.70 -0.70
CA LYS A 175 5.62 32.05 -0.67
C LYS A 175 4.10 32.03 -0.57
N ALA A 176 3.53 32.91 0.25
CA ALA A 176 2.09 33.14 0.27
C ALA A 176 1.68 33.98 -0.95
N VAL A 177 0.52 33.65 -1.51
CA VAL A 177 -0.08 34.35 -2.65
C VAL A 177 -1.60 34.43 -2.47
N THR A 178 -2.17 35.58 -2.84
CA THR A 178 -3.62 35.75 -2.96
C THR A 178 -3.99 35.66 -4.43
N GLN A 179 -4.92 34.78 -4.77
CA GLN A 179 -5.31 34.51 -6.15
C GLN A 179 -6.83 34.47 -6.28
N ARG A 180 -7.33 35.09 -7.35
CA ARG A 180 -8.74 35.01 -7.73
C ARG A 180 -8.93 33.95 -8.82
N GLY A 181 -9.90 33.07 -8.66
CA GLY A 181 -10.34 32.12 -9.68
C GLY A 181 -11.78 32.36 -10.06
N ARG A 182 -12.01 32.63 -11.32
CA ARG A 182 -13.36 32.88 -11.85
C ARG A 182 -13.70 31.88 -12.94
N HIS A 183 -14.68 31.03 -12.66
CA HIS A 183 -15.27 30.16 -13.66
C HIS A 183 -16.56 30.81 -14.20
N LYS A 184 -16.53 31.20 -15.47
CA LYS A 184 -17.69 31.73 -16.18
C LYS A 184 -17.84 31.03 -17.53
N LYS A 185 -18.93 30.29 -17.71
CA LYS A 185 -19.24 29.63 -18.98
C LYS A 185 -20.68 29.88 -19.33
N GLN A 186 -20.94 30.28 -20.55
CA GLN A 186 -22.26 30.52 -21.08
C GLN A 186 -22.39 29.79 -22.42
N SER A 187 -23.18 28.73 -22.45
CA SER A 187 -23.41 27.92 -23.64
C SER A 187 -24.87 27.56 -23.70
N GLY A 188 -25.68 28.39 -24.41
CA GLY A 188 -27.08 28.16 -24.74
C GLY A 188 -27.93 27.52 -23.65
N GLY A 189 -28.53 28.28 -22.72
CA GLY A 189 -29.26 27.81 -21.57
C GLY A 189 -28.76 28.41 -20.25
N HIS A 190 -28.85 27.65 -19.14
CA HIS A 190 -28.30 28.07 -17.86
C HIS A 190 -26.77 28.21 -17.94
N GLY A 191 -26.23 29.38 -17.56
CA GLY A 191 -24.79 29.64 -17.44
C GLY A 191 -24.17 28.90 -16.25
N GLN A 192 -22.84 28.93 -16.17
CA GLN A 192 -22.12 28.52 -14.99
C GLN A 192 -21.31 29.70 -14.48
N TYR A 193 -21.45 30.03 -13.21
CA TYR A 193 -20.74 31.14 -12.59
C TYR A 193 -20.23 30.76 -11.20
N GLY A 194 -18.96 30.90 -10.98
CA GLY A 194 -18.31 30.78 -9.68
C GLY A 194 -17.11 31.71 -9.64
N ASP A 195 -16.96 32.47 -8.57
CA ASP A 195 -15.90 33.44 -8.42
C ASP A 195 -15.44 33.44 -6.96
N VAL A 196 -14.18 33.15 -6.74
CA VAL A 196 -13.57 33.01 -5.42
C VAL A 196 -12.20 33.70 -5.37
N MET A 197 -11.85 34.25 -4.22
CA MET A 197 -10.52 34.75 -3.92
C MET A 197 -10.00 33.95 -2.75
N ILE A 198 -8.83 33.33 -2.93
CA ILE A 198 -8.15 32.53 -1.92
C ILE A 198 -6.79 33.11 -1.58
N GLU A 199 -6.41 33.01 -0.32
CA GLU A 199 -5.05 33.21 0.15
C GLU A 199 -4.42 31.85 0.43
N VAL A 200 -3.30 31.57 -0.23
CA VAL A 200 -2.54 30.31 -0.10
C VAL A 200 -1.24 30.62 0.61
N ARG A 201 -0.96 29.92 1.71
CA ARG A 201 0.27 30.13 2.50
C ARG A 201 0.93 28.79 2.86
N PRO A 202 2.28 28.78 3.00
CA PRO A 202 2.99 27.60 3.45
C PRO A 202 2.69 27.28 4.91
N LEU A 203 2.71 25.99 5.23
CA LEU A 203 2.67 25.46 6.60
C LEU A 203 4.00 24.81 6.98
N PRO A 204 4.25 24.59 8.28
CA PRO A 204 5.37 23.76 8.73
C PRO A 204 5.32 22.34 8.13
N ARG A 205 6.50 21.73 8.02
CA ARG A 205 6.63 20.38 7.47
C ARG A 205 5.80 19.37 8.28
N GLY A 206 4.97 18.59 7.57
CA GLY A 206 4.10 17.55 8.14
C GLY A 206 2.76 18.09 8.68
N ALA A 207 2.46 19.36 8.49
CA ALA A 207 1.17 19.95 8.92
C ALA A 207 0.01 19.60 7.97
N GLY A 208 0.31 19.07 6.79
CA GLY A 208 -0.68 18.61 5.84
C GLY A 208 -1.44 19.73 5.14
N PHE A 209 -2.77 19.70 5.18
CA PHE A 209 -3.65 20.67 4.53
C PHE A 209 -4.67 21.26 5.52
N VAL A 210 -4.78 22.59 5.49
CA VAL A 210 -5.77 23.34 6.28
C VAL A 210 -6.59 24.22 5.34
N PHE A 211 -7.92 24.18 5.49
CA PHE A 211 -8.81 25.06 4.79
C PHE A 211 -9.58 25.92 5.82
N GLU A 212 -9.58 27.23 5.61
CA GLU A 212 -10.26 28.22 6.43
C GLU A 212 -11.16 29.11 5.58
N GLU A 213 -12.21 29.67 6.17
CA GLU A 213 -13.03 30.68 5.51
C GLU A 213 -13.07 31.97 6.35
N LYS A 214 -12.95 33.10 5.68
CA LYS A 214 -13.06 34.46 6.26
C LYS A 214 -14.02 35.32 5.45
N ILE A 215 -15.10 34.70 4.94
CA ILE A 215 -16.11 35.40 4.14
C ILE A 215 -16.94 36.34 5.03
N SER A 216 -17.04 37.59 4.60
CA SER A 216 -17.94 38.58 5.18
C SER A 216 -19.04 38.98 4.18
N GLY A 217 -20.22 39.36 4.66
CA GLY A 217 -21.31 39.86 3.83
C GLY A 217 -22.00 38.85 2.92
N GLY A 218 -21.70 37.53 3.05
CA GLY A 218 -22.39 36.48 2.30
C GLY A 218 -22.07 36.45 0.80
N VAL A 219 -20.95 37.02 0.38
CA VAL A 219 -20.51 37.07 -1.05
C VAL A 219 -20.28 35.69 -1.66
N VAL A 220 -19.96 34.69 -0.84
CA VAL A 220 -20.02 33.27 -1.19
C VAL A 220 -21.00 32.58 -0.24
N PRO A 221 -22.13 32.05 -0.72
CA PRO A 221 -23.09 31.35 0.12
C PRO A 221 -22.45 30.13 0.82
N LYS A 222 -22.74 29.96 2.11
CA LYS A 222 -22.14 28.91 2.95
C LYS A 222 -22.26 27.50 2.37
N GLN A 223 -23.36 27.23 1.67
CA GLN A 223 -23.61 25.93 1.02
C GLN A 223 -22.59 25.56 -0.06
N TRP A 224 -21.88 26.53 -0.66
CA TRP A 224 -20.89 26.30 -1.72
C TRP A 224 -19.43 26.35 -1.25
N ILE A 225 -19.17 26.71 0.03
CA ILE A 225 -17.84 26.70 0.61
C ILE A 225 -17.20 25.31 0.56
N PRO A 226 -17.91 24.20 0.89
CA PRO A 226 -17.36 22.86 0.74
C PRO A 226 -16.96 22.51 -0.71
N ALA A 227 -17.68 23.05 -1.70
CA ALA A 227 -17.35 22.84 -3.10
C ALA A 227 -16.04 23.56 -3.49
N VAL A 228 -15.80 24.76 -2.94
CA VAL A 228 -14.53 25.48 -3.12
C VAL A 228 -13.38 24.67 -2.54
N GLU A 229 -13.52 24.14 -1.31
CA GLU A 229 -12.51 23.28 -0.69
C GLU A 229 -12.24 22.04 -1.54
N ALA A 230 -13.29 21.37 -2.03
CA ALA A 230 -13.14 20.21 -2.92
C ALA A 230 -12.35 20.57 -4.20
N GLY A 231 -12.63 21.72 -4.80
CA GLY A 231 -11.90 22.23 -5.96
C GLY A 231 -10.42 22.52 -5.67
N VAL A 232 -10.14 23.09 -4.49
CA VAL A 232 -8.76 23.31 -4.02
C VAL A 232 -8.03 21.97 -3.86
N ARG A 233 -8.66 20.97 -3.25
CA ARG A 233 -8.09 19.61 -3.10
C ARG A 233 -7.84 18.94 -4.45
N ASP A 234 -8.75 19.07 -5.40
CA ASP A 234 -8.57 18.56 -6.77
C ASP A 234 -7.32 19.15 -7.47
N ALA A 235 -7.02 20.43 -7.21
CA ALA A 235 -5.82 21.06 -7.76
C ALA A 235 -4.53 20.60 -7.07
N MET A 236 -4.63 20.22 -5.78
CA MET A 236 -3.49 19.74 -5.00
C MET A 236 -3.08 18.30 -5.32
N GLU A 237 -3.96 17.49 -5.91
CA GLU A 237 -3.63 16.12 -6.34
C GLU A 237 -2.44 16.10 -7.31
N LYS A 238 -2.33 17.16 -8.12
CA LYS A 238 -1.23 17.33 -9.07
C LYS A 238 -0.86 18.79 -9.18
N GLY A 239 0.15 19.20 -8.45
CA GLY A 239 0.68 20.54 -8.46
C GLY A 239 1.46 20.90 -9.73
N PRO A 240 2.02 22.11 -9.80
CA PRO A 240 2.71 22.62 -11.00
C PRO A 240 3.99 21.84 -11.37
N LEU A 241 4.60 21.13 -10.42
CA LEU A 241 5.77 20.29 -10.69
C LEU A 241 5.39 18.83 -11.00
N GLY A 242 4.10 18.50 -10.92
CA GLY A 242 3.54 17.20 -11.28
C GLY A 242 3.30 16.24 -10.12
N PHE A 243 3.54 16.67 -8.88
CA PHE A 243 3.40 15.86 -7.67
C PHE A 243 2.28 16.36 -6.76
N PRO A 244 1.77 15.54 -5.82
CA PRO A 244 0.81 15.98 -4.83
C PRO A 244 1.36 17.11 -3.94
N VAL A 245 0.55 18.15 -3.71
CA VAL A 245 0.92 19.30 -2.89
C VAL A 245 0.57 19.04 -1.42
N VAL A 246 1.49 19.34 -0.52
CA VAL A 246 1.32 19.19 0.93
C VAL A 246 1.84 20.40 1.70
N ASP A 247 1.50 20.49 2.97
CA ASP A 247 1.93 21.54 3.92
C ASP A 247 1.53 22.93 3.45
N VAL A 248 0.25 23.10 3.13
CA VAL A 248 -0.35 24.36 2.70
C VAL A 248 -1.63 24.67 3.44
N ALA A 249 -1.85 25.94 3.75
CA ALA A 249 -3.14 26.44 4.21
C ALA A 249 -3.76 27.31 3.13
N VAL A 250 -5.07 27.18 2.98
CA VAL A 250 -5.88 27.96 2.04
C VAL A 250 -7.00 28.64 2.83
N THR A 251 -7.08 29.96 2.70
CA THR A 251 -8.16 30.74 3.29
C THR A 251 -9.02 31.34 2.17
N LEU A 252 -10.30 31.03 2.16
CA LEU A 252 -11.26 31.68 1.29
C LEU A 252 -11.62 33.05 1.87
N VAL A 253 -11.24 34.15 1.16
CA VAL A 253 -11.31 35.52 1.71
C VAL A 253 -12.40 36.35 1.04
N ASP A 254 -12.74 36.10 -0.23
CA ASP A 254 -13.73 36.85 -0.99
C ASP A 254 -14.29 36.03 -2.15
N GLY A 255 -15.30 36.54 -2.81
CA GLY A 255 -15.90 35.93 -4.00
C GLY A 255 -17.12 36.65 -4.47
N SER A 256 -17.80 36.07 -5.43
CA SER A 256 -19.14 36.54 -5.86
C SER A 256 -19.95 35.39 -6.45
N TYR A 257 -21.25 35.52 -6.41
CA TYR A 257 -22.14 34.57 -6.99
C TYR A 257 -23.20 35.24 -7.88
N HIS A 258 -23.82 34.45 -8.74
CA HIS A 258 -24.93 34.85 -9.58
C HIS A 258 -26.16 34.03 -9.19
N SER A 259 -27.31 34.69 -8.97
CA SER A 259 -28.51 34.05 -8.41
C SER A 259 -29.04 32.87 -9.25
N VAL A 260 -28.77 32.85 -10.57
CA VAL A 260 -29.28 31.84 -11.51
C VAL A 260 -28.18 30.89 -11.98
N ASP A 261 -26.96 31.40 -12.23
CA ASP A 261 -25.89 30.64 -12.89
C ASP A 261 -24.88 30.00 -11.91
N SER A 262 -25.00 30.31 -10.62
CA SER A 262 -24.10 29.73 -9.63
C SER A 262 -24.56 28.34 -9.20
N SER A 263 -23.59 27.42 -9.06
CA SER A 263 -23.82 26.05 -8.65
C SER A 263 -22.59 25.51 -7.89
N GLU A 264 -22.76 24.39 -7.20
CA GLU A 264 -21.69 23.67 -6.54
C GLU A 264 -20.54 23.38 -7.51
N LEU A 265 -20.84 22.87 -8.70
CA LEU A 265 -19.84 22.58 -9.73
C LEU A 265 -19.08 23.84 -10.16
N ALA A 266 -19.77 24.98 -10.33
CA ALA A 266 -19.12 26.22 -10.73
C ALA A 266 -18.14 26.73 -9.66
N PHE A 267 -18.49 26.63 -8.37
CA PHE A 267 -17.60 26.98 -7.27
C PHE A 267 -16.44 26.01 -7.10
N ARG A 268 -16.65 24.69 -7.29
CA ARG A 268 -15.56 23.70 -7.33
C ARG A 268 -14.56 24.02 -8.43
N LEU A 269 -15.02 24.34 -9.64
CA LEU A 269 -14.16 24.72 -10.75
C LEU A 269 -13.45 26.04 -10.51
N ALA A 270 -14.12 27.03 -9.89
CA ALA A 270 -13.48 28.31 -9.51
C ALA A 270 -12.38 28.11 -8.45
N GLY A 271 -12.64 27.29 -7.43
CA GLY A 271 -11.64 26.91 -6.40
C GLY A 271 -10.45 26.20 -7.01
N LYS A 272 -10.70 25.23 -7.90
CA LYS A 272 -9.63 24.50 -8.62
C LYS A 272 -8.77 25.46 -9.47
N LEU A 273 -9.39 26.39 -10.19
CA LEU A 273 -8.69 27.36 -11.02
C LEU A 273 -7.84 28.30 -10.15
N ALA A 274 -8.44 28.88 -9.08
CA ALA A 274 -7.74 29.76 -8.15
C ALA A 274 -6.50 29.08 -7.55
N MET A 275 -6.65 27.83 -7.10
CA MET A 275 -5.55 27.09 -6.48
C MET A 275 -4.46 26.73 -7.48
N SER A 276 -4.81 26.29 -8.69
CA SER A 276 -3.83 25.94 -9.73
C SER A 276 -2.99 27.16 -10.14
N GLU A 277 -3.61 28.33 -10.28
CA GLU A 277 -2.92 29.58 -10.61
C GLU A 277 -2.07 30.10 -9.43
N ALA A 278 -2.57 29.97 -8.18
CA ALA A 278 -1.83 30.36 -6.99
C ALA A 278 -0.57 29.51 -6.81
N LEU A 279 -0.68 28.18 -6.93
CA LEU A 279 0.44 27.27 -6.76
C LEU A 279 1.60 27.58 -7.69
N ALA A 280 1.35 27.94 -8.94
CA ALA A 280 2.38 28.31 -9.90
C ALA A 280 3.18 29.56 -9.45
N GLN A 281 2.55 30.46 -8.70
CA GLN A 281 3.15 31.72 -8.22
C GLN A 281 3.77 31.61 -6.82
N CYS A 282 3.43 30.54 -6.07
CA CYS A 282 3.85 30.31 -4.69
C CYS A 282 5.30 29.81 -4.55
N GLN A 283 6.12 29.81 -5.60
CA GLN A 283 7.47 29.23 -5.62
C GLN A 283 7.45 27.76 -5.17
N PRO A 284 6.83 26.86 -5.94
CA PRO A 284 6.76 25.45 -5.61
C PRO A 284 8.13 24.78 -5.61
N TYR A 285 8.30 23.75 -4.79
CA TYR A 285 9.52 22.95 -4.72
C TYR A 285 9.20 21.50 -4.37
N VAL A 286 10.04 20.58 -4.88
CA VAL A 286 9.88 19.14 -4.66
C VAL A 286 10.37 18.73 -3.27
N LEU A 287 9.65 17.79 -2.68
CA LEU A 287 9.98 17.09 -1.45
C LEU A 287 10.36 15.65 -1.77
N GLU A 288 11.53 15.25 -1.29
CA GLU A 288 11.99 13.86 -1.32
C GLU A 288 11.58 13.16 -0.02
N PRO A 289 11.16 11.87 -0.08
CA PRO A 289 10.99 11.09 1.13
C PRO A 289 12.36 10.87 1.79
N VAL A 290 12.41 10.99 3.12
CA VAL A 290 13.60 10.68 3.93
C VAL A 290 13.31 9.41 4.72
N ALA A 291 14.22 8.41 4.61
CA ALA A 291 14.11 7.15 5.31
C ALA A 291 15.17 7.03 6.43
N HIS A 292 14.78 6.44 7.54
CA HIS A 292 15.74 5.95 8.52
C HIS A 292 16.32 4.61 8.03
N VAL A 293 17.65 4.54 7.97
CA VAL A 293 18.35 3.35 7.49
C VAL A 293 19.28 2.85 8.59
N ALA A 294 19.17 1.57 8.95
CA ALA A 294 20.11 0.87 9.78
C ALA A 294 21.03 0.03 8.89
N ILE A 295 22.34 0.23 9.02
CA ILE A 295 23.34 -0.49 8.25
C ILE A 295 24.16 -1.35 9.22
N THR A 296 24.05 -2.67 9.09
CA THR A 296 24.89 -3.61 9.82
C THR A 296 26.04 -4.04 8.90
N SER A 297 27.26 -3.94 9.38
CA SER A 297 28.45 -4.27 8.60
C SER A 297 29.46 -5.05 9.45
N PRO A 298 30.35 -5.85 8.83
CA PRO A 298 31.41 -6.56 9.56
C PRO A 298 32.30 -5.58 10.32
N PRO A 299 32.92 -6.01 11.45
CA PRO A 299 33.87 -5.21 12.20
C PRO A 299 34.99 -4.64 11.31
N GLY A 300 35.36 -3.38 11.55
CA GLY A 300 36.42 -2.67 10.80
C GLY A 300 36.00 -2.08 9.46
N THR A 301 34.72 -2.18 9.06
CA THR A 301 34.22 -1.58 7.81
C THR A 301 33.45 -0.27 8.00
N GLY A 302 33.28 0.19 9.23
CA GLY A 302 32.47 1.38 9.57
C GLY A 302 32.87 2.66 8.84
N SER A 303 34.20 2.91 8.65
CA SER A 303 34.70 4.07 7.92
C SER A 303 34.25 4.09 6.44
N LYS A 304 34.18 2.91 5.81
CA LYS A 304 33.67 2.78 4.43
C LYS A 304 32.18 3.06 4.36
N MET A 305 31.42 2.69 5.38
CA MET A 305 29.99 2.98 5.44
C MET A 305 29.70 4.47 5.55
N GLY A 306 30.53 5.20 6.32
CA GLY A 306 30.43 6.66 6.40
C GLY A 306 30.51 7.33 5.03
N SER A 307 31.47 6.92 4.21
CA SER A 307 31.62 7.47 2.84
C SER A 307 30.44 7.09 1.93
N VAL A 308 29.93 5.89 2.03
CA VAL A 308 28.75 5.43 1.25
C VAL A 308 27.51 6.25 1.62
N VAL A 309 27.27 6.49 2.91
CA VAL A 309 26.13 7.31 3.39
C VAL A 309 26.26 8.75 2.88
N SER A 310 27.43 9.36 3.07
CA SER A 310 27.68 10.76 2.65
C SER A 310 27.56 10.94 1.13
N SER A 311 28.04 10.00 0.33
CA SER A 311 27.94 10.05 -1.14
C SER A 311 26.47 10.00 -1.63
N ARG A 312 25.57 9.50 -0.81
CA ARG A 312 24.12 9.44 -1.07
C ARG A 312 23.31 10.54 -0.35
N ARG A 313 23.98 11.62 0.08
CA ARG A 313 23.37 12.73 0.83
C ARG A 313 22.73 12.28 2.16
N GLY A 314 23.13 11.13 2.68
CA GLY A 314 22.67 10.64 3.98
C GLY A 314 23.35 11.35 5.13
N GLN A 315 22.65 11.44 6.26
CA GLN A 315 23.16 11.99 7.51
C GLN A 315 23.32 10.84 8.51
N ILE A 316 24.51 10.72 9.09
CA ILE A 316 24.77 9.74 10.15
C ILE A 316 24.19 10.28 11.45
N LEU A 317 23.23 9.54 12.02
CA LEU A 317 22.61 9.89 13.29
C LEU A 317 23.29 9.21 14.49
N ASN A 318 23.76 7.98 14.29
CA ASN A 318 24.44 7.20 15.33
C ASN A 318 25.44 6.22 14.70
N LEU A 319 26.52 5.93 15.43
CA LEU A 319 27.49 4.89 15.13
C LEU A 319 27.59 4.02 16.39
N GLY A 320 27.17 2.76 16.26
CA GLY A 320 27.22 1.75 17.31
C GLY A 320 28.45 0.85 17.21
#